data_f93af2b252adc45f3fd27094ec35c4c8
#
_entry.id   f93af2b252adc45f3fd27094ec35c4c8
#
_cell.length_a   1.000
_cell.length_b   1.000
_cell.length_c   1.000
_cell.angle_alpha   90.00
_cell.angle_beta   90.00
_cell.angle_gamma   90.00
#
_symmetry.space_group_name_H-M   'P 1'
#
loop_
_entity.id
_entity.type
_entity.pdbx_description
1 polymer ?
#
loop_
_entity_poly.entity_id
_entity_poly.type
_entity_poly.pdbx_seq_one_letter_code
_entity_poly.pdbx_strand_id
1 'polypeptide(L)'
;MATAAKSSFGTYLKLGDGGTAETFATIAEVKDIKGPKLSLNTEDVTSHDSTDGWAEKIGTILEGGDVSFEINWLPANVTHSHTAGLLKDMVGRTKRNFQLVVPAAASLTWTFPALVTEFQPELKVKGAQTASIKLEIAGKPTLA
;
A
#
# COMPACT_ATOMS: atom_id res chain seq x y z
N MET A 1 -3.85 -31.91 -10.96
CA MET A 1 -3.55 -31.29 -9.66
C MET A 1 -4.52 -30.16 -9.40
N ALA A 2 -5.11 -30.11 -8.23
CA ALA A 2 -5.99 -29.01 -7.87
C ALA A 2 -5.17 -27.75 -7.56
N THR A 3 -5.70 -26.57 -7.91
CA THR A 3 -5.03 -25.31 -7.60
C THR A 3 -5.06 -24.99 -6.10
N ALA A 4 -3.99 -24.39 -5.60
CA ALA A 4 -3.93 -23.82 -4.26
C ALA A 4 -4.18 -22.32 -4.25
N ALA A 5 -4.55 -21.75 -5.40
CA ALA A 5 -4.85 -20.32 -5.50
C ALA A 5 -6.06 -19.95 -4.64
N LYS A 6 -6.00 -18.78 -4.04
CA LYS A 6 -7.05 -18.27 -3.15
C LYS A 6 -7.72 -17.05 -3.76
N SER A 7 -8.99 -16.85 -3.39
CA SER A 7 -9.69 -15.62 -3.75
C SER A 7 -9.13 -14.45 -2.94
N SER A 8 -9.02 -13.30 -3.57
CA SER A 8 -8.61 -12.07 -2.90
C SER A 8 -9.81 -11.28 -2.33
N PHE A 9 -11.02 -11.77 -2.53
CA PHE A 9 -12.20 -11.14 -1.95
C PHE A 9 -12.12 -11.13 -0.43
N GLY A 10 -12.38 -9.99 0.19
CA GLY A 10 -12.24 -9.83 1.63
C GLY A 10 -10.89 -9.23 2.05
N THR A 11 -10.11 -8.72 1.10
CA THR A 11 -8.91 -7.93 1.40
C THR A 11 -9.32 -6.57 1.94
N TYR A 12 -8.74 -6.19 3.08
CA TYR A 12 -9.01 -4.90 3.71
C TYR A 12 -7.76 -4.03 3.72
N LEU A 13 -7.97 -2.75 3.47
CA LEU A 13 -6.93 -1.73 3.67
C LEU A 13 -7.40 -0.84 4.82
N LYS A 14 -6.57 -0.71 5.85
CA LYS A 14 -6.91 0.03 7.07
C LYS A 14 -6.02 1.24 7.24
N LEU A 15 -6.60 2.28 7.83
CA LEU A 15 -5.92 3.56 8.12
C LEU A 15 -5.73 3.70 9.63
N GLY A 16 -4.49 3.93 10.06
CA GLY A 16 -4.17 4.17 11.46
C GLY A 16 -4.49 5.59 11.90
N ASP A 17 -4.80 5.76 13.18
CA ASP A 17 -5.14 7.07 13.75
C ASP A 17 -3.93 7.85 14.29
N GLY A 18 -2.76 7.23 14.33
CA GLY A 18 -1.54 7.84 14.83
C GLY A 18 -1.43 7.91 16.34
N GLY A 19 -2.33 7.26 17.07
CA GLY A 19 -2.33 7.27 18.53
C GLY A 19 -1.24 6.39 19.15
N THR A 20 -1.04 6.52 20.45
CA THR A 20 -0.04 5.74 21.21
C THR A 20 -0.40 4.25 21.23
N ALA A 21 -1.67 3.92 21.41
CA ALA A 21 -2.22 2.60 21.12
C ALA A 21 -2.99 2.75 19.81
N GLU A 22 -2.30 2.64 18.70
CA GLU A 22 -2.87 2.96 17.39
C GLU A 22 -4.03 2.06 17.04
N THR A 23 -5.16 2.68 16.67
CA THR A 23 -6.35 1.98 16.22
C THR A 23 -6.46 2.12 14.71
N PHE A 24 -6.71 1.01 14.03
CA PHE A 24 -6.85 0.99 12.58
C PHE A 24 -8.31 0.86 12.18
N ALA A 25 -8.77 1.79 11.34
CA ALA A 25 -10.12 1.77 10.78
C ALA A 25 -10.08 1.29 9.34
N THR A 26 -10.97 0.38 8.97
CA THR A 26 -11.07 -0.09 7.59
C THR A 26 -11.53 1.05 6.70
N ILE A 27 -10.79 1.30 5.62
CA ILE A 27 -11.18 2.27 4.60
C ILE A 27 -12.42 1.73 3.89
N ALA A 28 -13.46 2.56 3.80
CA ALA A 28 -14.75 2.14 3.26
C ALA A 28 -14.67 1.88 1.74
N GLU A 29 -15.34 0.85 1.30
CA GLU A 29 -15.61 0.52 -0.11
C GLU A 29 -14.37 0.54 -1.02
N VAL A 30 -13.30 -0.07 -0.55
CA VAL A 30 -12.10 -0.28 -1.36
C VAL A 30 -12.37 -1.37 -2.39
N LYS A 31 -12.00 -1.09 -3.64
CA LYS A 31 -12.17 -2.01 -4.76
C LYS A 31 -10.87 -2.77 -5.02
N ASP A 32 -10.24 -2.54 -6.16
CA ASP A 32 -9.00 -3.22 -6.52
C ASP A 32 -7.80 -2.59 -5.81
N ILE A 33 -6.92 -3.43 -5.28
CA ILE A 33 -5.71 -3.01 -4.58
C ILE A 33 -4.51 -3.61 -5.29
N LYS A 34 -3.49 -2.79 -5.53
CA LYS A 34 -2.26 -3.21 -6.16
C LYS A 34 -1.05 -2.74 -5.35
N GLY A 35 -0.18 -3.66 -5.00
CA GLY A 35 1.01 -3.37 -4.22
C GLY A 35 0.97 -4.03 -2.85
N PRO A 36 1.95 -3.79 -1.97
CA PRO A 36 3.11 -2.91 -2.16
C PRO A 36 4.11 -3.46 -3.18
N LYS A 37 4.75 -2.56 -3.92
CA LYS A 37 5.76 -2.93 -4.90
C LYS A 37 7.14 -2.84 -4.27
N LEU A 38 7.56 -3.92 -3.65
CA LEU A 38 8.84 -4.00 -2.99
C LEU A 38 9.97 -4.13 -4.01
N SER A 39 11.07 -3.44 -3.79
CA SER A 39 12.24 -3.56 -4.65
C SER A 39 13.52 -3.56 -3.83
N LEU A 40 14.53 -4.26 -4.36
CA LEU A 40 15.86 -4.32 -3.78
C LEU A 40 16.83 -3.69 -4.79
N ASN A 41 17.50 -2.64 -4.37
CA ASN A 41 18.56 -2.07 -5.17
C ASN A 41 19.82 -2.93 -5.07
N THR A 42 20.49 -3.14 -6.18
CA THR A 42 21.71 -3.94 -6.25
C THR A 42 22.86 -3.11 -6.77
N GLU A 43 24.07 -3.47 -6.36
CA GLU A 43 25.27 -2.87 -6.88
C GLU A 43 26.19 -3.94 -7.44
N ASP A 44 26.78 -3.66 -8.60
CA ASP A 44 27.75 -4.54 -9.24
C ASP A 44 29.09 -4.40 -8.55
N VAL A 45 29.58 -5.50 -7.99
CA VAL A 45 30.87 -5.57 -7.29
C VAL A 45 31.84 -6.51 -8.00
N THR A 46 31.58 -6.80 -9.27
CA THR A 46 32.43 -7.67 -10.08
C THR A 46 33.88 -7.17 -10.07
N SER A 47 34.81 -8.07 -9.85
CA SER A 47 36.24 -7.76 -9.83
C SER A 47 37.01 -8.75 -10.71
N HIS A 48 38.30 -8.51 -10.85
CA HIS A 48 39.16 -9.44 -11.59
C HIS A 48 39.26 -10.81 -10.94
N ASP A 49 38.89 -10.91 -9.65
CA ASP A 49 38.90 -12.16 -8.91
C ASP A 49 37.56 -12.88 -8.95
N SER A 50 36.57 -12.32 -9.64
CA SER A 50 35.25 -12.96 -9.75
C SER A 50 35.35 -14.28 -10.48
N THR A 51 34.72 -15.32 -9.91
CA THR A 51 34.84 -16.70 -10.37
C THR A 51 34.39 -16.83 -11.83
N ASP A 52 35.29 -17.35 -12.67
CA ASP A 52 35.05 -17.62 -14.10
C ASP A 52 34.50 -16.41 -14.89
N GLY A 53 34.78 -15.21 -14.41
CA GLY A 53 34.33 -13.99 -15.07
C GLY A 53 32.85 -13.68 -14.96
N TRP A 54 32.17 -14.29 -14.00
CA TRP A 54 30.76 -14.01 -13.74
C TRP A 54 30.57 -12.71 -13.00
N ALA A 55 29.54 -11.97 -13.40
CA ALA A 55 29.17 -10.73 -12.70
C ALA A 55 28.66 -11.05 -11.29
N GLU A 56 29.12 -10.28 -10.32
CA GLU A 56 28.73 -10.40 -8.92
C GLU A 56 28.02 -9.14 -8.47
N LYS A 57 26.89 -9.30 -7.74
CA LYS A 57 26.09 -8.19 -7.26
C LYS A 57 25.76 -8.37 -5.79
N ILE A 58 25.67 -7.26 -5.07
CA ILE A 58 25.20 -7.24 -3.69
C ILE A 58 23.91 -6.45 -3.61
N GLY A 59 23.05 -6.83 -2.66
CA GLY A 59 21.86 -6.06 -2.33
C GLY A 59 22.22 -4.90 -1.44
N THR A 60 21.64 -3.73 -1.70
CA THR A 60 21.91 -2.52 -0.93
C THR A 60 20.66 -2.04 -0.23
N ILE A 61 19.92 -1.11 -0.80
CA ILE A 61 18.78 -0.47 -0.16
C ILE A 61 17.47 -1.14 -0.62
N LEU A 62 16.59 -1.41 0.34
CA LEU A 62 15.23 -1.87 0.08
C LEU A 62 14.28 -0.67 -0.01
N GLU A 63 13.39 -0.72 -0.97
CA GLU A 63 12.35 0.30 -1.14
C GLU A 63 10.97 -0.36 -1.07
N GLY A 64 10.05 0.29 -0.33
CA GLY A 64 8.69 -0.21 -0.19
C GLY A 64 7.80 0.07 -1.40
N GLY A 65 8.22 1.00 -2.25
CA GLY A 65 7.46 1.36 -3.43
C GLY A 65 6.15 2.04 -3.13
N ASP A 66 5.12 1.66 -3.85
CA ASP A 66 3.80 2.26 -3.70
C ASP A 66 2.68 1.21 -3.63
N VAL A 67 1.54 1.66 -3.12
CA VAL A 67 0.28 0.91 -3.12
C VAL A 67 -0.75 1.77 -3.82
N SER A 68 -1.40 1.24 -4.83
CA SER A 68 -2.49 1.93 -5.52
C SER A 68 -3.79 1.17 -5.31
N PHE A 69 -4.87 1.90 -5.15
CA PHE A 69 -6.18 1.29 -4.98
C PHE A 69 -7.27 2.24 -5.46
N GLU A 70 -8.44 1.65 -5.70
CA GLU A 70 -9.61 2.38 -6.13
C GLU A 70 -10.71 2.23 -5.08
N ILE A 71 -11.45 3.29 -4.83
CA ILE A 71 -12.57 3.30 -3.89
C ILE A 71 -13.85 3.78 -4.59
N ASN A 72 -15.00 3.39 -4.04
CA ASN A 72 -16.22 4.13 -4.27
C ASN A 72 -16.16 5.33 -3.36
N TRP A 73 -16.07 6.52 -3.92
CA TRP A 73 -15.81 7.72 -3.14
C TRP A 73 -17.06 8.18 -2.39
N LEU A 74 -16.96 8.20 -1.07
CA LEU A 74 -18.01 8.67 -0.17
C LEU A 74 -17.51 9.90 0.57
N PRO A 75 -17.75 11.12 0.05
CA PRO A 75 -17.15 12.33 0.63
C PRO A 75 -17.49 12.57 2.10
N ALA A 76 -18.62 12.05 2.56
CA ALA A 76 -19.05 12.19 3.96
C ALA A 76 -18.46 11.10 4.87
N ASN A 77 -17.85 10.05 4.31
CA ASN A 77 -17.27 8.98 5.11
C ASN A 77 -15.97 9.43 5.78
N VAL A 78 -15.80 9.08 7.05
CA VAL A 78 -14.68 9.52 7.86
C VAL A 78 -13.32 9.07 7.31
N THR A 79 -13.27 7.94 6.59
CA THR A 79 -12.03 7.43 5.99
C THR A 79 -11.70 8.10 4.64
N HIS A 80 -12.68 8.73 3.98
CA HIS A 80 -12.49 9.39 2.69
C HIS A 80 -12.45 10.92 2.77
N SER A 81 -12.91 11.51 3.87
CA SER A 81 -13.22 12.92 3.94
C SER A 81 -11.98 13.82 3.91
N HIS A 82 -12.20 15.08 3.54
CA HIS A 82 -11.16 16.10 3.58
C HIS A 82 -10.92 16.65 5.01
N THR A 83 -11.76 16.24 5.98
CA THR A 83 -11.64 16.73 7.36
C THR A 83 -11.00 15.71 8.30
N ALA A 84 -11.02 14.40 7.96
CA ALA A 84 -10.51 13.36 8.85
C ALA A 84 -9.91 12.15 8.12
N GLY A 85 -10.07 12.02 6.81
CA GLY A 85 -9.69 10.82 6.07
C GLY A 85 -8.48 11.00 5.17
N LEU A 86 -8.45 10.21 4.09
CA LEU A 86 -7.34 10.16 3.15
C LEU A 86 -7.04 11.51 2.51
N LEU A 87 -8.07 12.26 2.16
CA LEU A 87 -7.89 13.55 1.50
C LEU A 87 -7.28 14.58 2.45
N LYS A 88 -7.65 14.54 3.73
CA LYS A 88 -7.00 15.35 4.76
C LYS A 88 -5.53 15.02 4.89
N ASP A 89 -5.19 13.74 4.90
CA ASP A 89 -3.81 13.29 5.04
C ASP A 89 -2.96 13.73 3.85
N MET A 90 -3.51 13.70 2.65
CA MET A 90 -2.82 14.17 1.46
C MET A 90 -2.53 15.67 1.53
N VAL A 91 -3.54 16.48 1.80
CA VAL A 91 -3.39 17.93 1.85
C VAL A 91 -2.50 18.37 3.01
N GLY A 92 -2.61 17.70 4.14
CA GLY A 92 -1.79 17.98 5.33
C GLY A 92 -0.38 17.40 5.28
N ARG A 93 -0.03 16.64 4.24
CA ARG A 93 1.26 15.96 4.11
C ARG A 93 1.57 15.06 5.31
N THR A 94 0.54 14.41 5.83
CA THR A 94 0.62 13.60 7.04
C THR A 94 1.00 12.16 6.69
N LYS A 95 2.07 11.68 7.30
CA LYS A 95 2.47 10.27 7.20
C LYS A 95 1.63 9.45 8.18
N ARG A 96 0.97 8.43 7.69
CA ARG A 96 0.15 7.54 8.49
C ARG A 96 0.57 6.08 8.32
N ASN A 97 0.26 5.29 9.32
CA ASN A 97 0.43 3.85 9.22
C ASN A 97 -0.82 3.23 8.58
N PHE A 98 -0.58 2.34 7.62
CA PHE A 98 -1.64 1.61 6.94
C PHE A 98 -1.45 0.12 7.19
N GLN A 99 -2.55 -0.62 7.14
CA GLN A 99 -2.52 -2.09 7.20
C GLN A 99 -3.24 -2.66 6.00
N LEU A 100 -2.58 -3.57 5.30
CA LEU A 100 -3.20 -4.37 4.24
C LEU A 100 -3.40 -5.77 4.79
N VAL A 101 -4.66 -6.14 4.98
CA VAL A 101 -5.04 -7.46 5.51
C VAL A 101 -5.43 -8.37 4.36
N VAL A 102 -4.64 -9.42 4.15
CA VAL A 102 -4.86 -10.37 3.07
C VAL A 102 -5.69 -11.55 3.59
N PRO A 103 -6.78 -11.93 2.89
CA PRO A 103 -7.58 -13.09 3.30
C PRO A 103 -6.80 -14.38 3.04
N ALA A 104 -6.41 -15.03 4.10
CA ALA A 104 -5.71 -16.30 4.06
C ALA A 104 -6.10 -17.13 5.28
N ALA A 105 -5.76 -18.42 5.28
CA ALA A 105 -6.06 -19.30 6.39
C ALA A 105 -5.45 -18.81 7.72
N ALA A 106 -4.27 -18.19 7.65
CA ALA A 106 -3.66 -17.46 8.75
C ALA A 106 -3.53 -16.01 8.30
N SER A 107 -4.44 -15.15 8.69
CA SER A 107 -4.52 -13.75 8.26
C SER A 107 -3.13 -13.09 8.22
N LEU A 108 -2.74 -12.66 7.03
CA LEU A 108 -1.46 -12.02 6.80
C LEU A 108 -1.68 -10.51 6.70
N THR A 109 -0.97 -9.76 7.54
CA THR A 109 -1.15 -8.30 7.61
C THR A 109 0.17 -7.60 7.31
N TRP A 110 0.14 -6.72 6.30
CA TRP A 110 1.23 -5.78 6.03
C TRP A 110 0.95 -4.49 6.78
N THR A 111 1.88 -4.05 7.60
CA THR A 111 1.80 -2.74 8.24
C THR A 111 2.93 -1.88 7.71
N PHE A 112 2.61 -0.69 7.21
CA PHE A 112 3.62 0.19 6.62
C PHE A 112 3.26 1.66 6.82
N PRO A 113 4.27 2.52 7.04
CA PRO A 113 4.07 3.96 7.01
C PRO A 113 4.03 4.46 5.58
N ALA A 114 3.08 5.31 5.25
CA ALA A 114 2.92 5.83 3.90
C ALA A 114 2.34 7.23 3.87
N LEU A 115 2.56 7.90 2.74
CA LEU A 115 1.97 9.19 2.42
C LEU A 115 0.97 8.99 1.29
N VAL A 116 -0.16 9.69 1.36
CA VAL A 116 -1.09 9.74 0.24
C VAL A 116 -0.52 10.71 -0.78
N THR A 117 -0.14 10.19 -1.95
CA THR A 117 0.53 11.00 -2.98
C THR A 117 -0.39 11.39 -4.13
N GLU A 118 -1.43 10.61 -4.37
CA GLU A 118 -2.40 10.90 -5.44
C GLU A 118 -3.82 10.62 -4.95
N PHE A 119 -4.72 11.48 -5.33
CA PHE A 119 -6.15 11.30 -5.11
C PHE A 119 -6.86 11.87 -6.34
N GLN A 120 -7.37 10.99 -7.19
CA GLN A 120 -8.02 11.38 -8.42
C GLN A 120 -9.48 10.90 -8.43
N PRO A 121 -10.44 11.79 -8.21
CA PRO A 121 -11.84 11.41 -8.32
C PRO A 121 -12.24 11.23 -9.78
N GLU A 122 -13.16 10.31 -10.02
CA GLU A 122 -13.75 10.08 -11.32
C GLU A 122 -15.27 10.16 -11.18
N LEU A 123 -15.85 11.15 -11.85
CA LEU A 123 -17.26 11.49 -11.71
C LEU A 123 -17.95 11.36 -13.07
N LYS A 124 -18.48 10.19 -13.32
CA LYS A 124 -19.14 9.87 -14.60
C LYS A 124 -20.62 10.19 -14.53
N VAL A 125 -21.18 10.67 -15.65
CA VAL A 125 -22.62 10.97 -15.74
C VAL A 125 -23.46 9.72 -15.48
N LYS A 126 -23.02 8.57 -16.01
CA LYS A 126 -23.71 7.29 -15.87
C LYS A 126 -22.87 6.29 -15.08
N GLY A 127 -22.49 6.66 -13.88
CA GLY A 127 -21.66 5.77 -13.07
C GLY A 127 -21.58 6.23 -11.63
N ALA A 128 -20.98 5.40 -10.81
CA ALA A 128 -20.73 5.72 -9.41
C ALA A 128 -19.58 6.74 -9.28
N GLN A 129 -19.59 7.47 -8.19
CA GLN A 129 -18.45 8.32 -7.82
C GLN A 129 -17.33 7.41 -7.34
N THR A 130 -16.20 7.44 -8.02
CA THR A 130 -15.03 6.64 -7.67
C THR A 130 -13.81 7.54 -7.54
N ALA A 131 -12.77 7.04 -6.90
CA ALA A 131 -11.50 7.73 -6.81
C ALA A 131 -10.36 6.72 -6.86
N SER A 132 -9.29 7.11 -7.55
CA SER A 132 -8.04 6.35 -7.57
C SER A 132 -7.07 7.00 -6.62
N ILE A 133 -6.46 6.21 -5.74
CA ILE A 133 -5.59 6.70 -4.68
C ILE A 133 -4.27 5.97 -4.77
N LYS A 134 -3.18 6.70 -4.53
CA LYS A 134 -1.85 6.13 -4.49
C LYS A 134 -1.17 6.50 -3.19
N LEU A 135 -0.62 5.50 -2.52
CA LEU A 135 0.16 5.65 -1.30
C LEU A 135 1.62 5.35 -1.63
N GLU A 136 2.50 6.22 -1.19
CA GLU A 136 3.94 5.97 -1.31
C GLU A 136 4.47 5.55 0.05
N ILE A 137 5.09 4.38 0.11
CA ILE A 137 5.60 3.82 1.36
C ILE A 137 6.85 4.60 1.78
N ALA A 138 6.83 5.12 3.01
CA ALA A 138 7.86 6.02 3.52
C ALA A 138 8.70 5.38 4.63
N GLY A 139 8.78 4.08 4.69
CA GLY A 139 9.57 3.39 5.69
C GLY A 139 9.55 1.88 5.52
N LYS A 140 9.92 1.15 6.57
CA LYS A 140 9.99 -0.30 6.53
C LYS A 140 8.61 -0.93 6.67
N PRO A 141 8.13 -1.72 5.69
CA PRO A 141 6.94 -2.52 5.87
C PRO A 141 7.20 -3.67 6.86
N THR A 142 6.21 -3.97 7.66
CA THR A 142 6.24 -5.10 8.59
C THR A 142 5.16 -6.10 8.20
N LEU A 143 5.54 -7.34 8.07
CA LEU A 143 4.63 -8.43 7.69
C LEU A 143 4.44 -9.37 8.89
N ALA A 144 3.20 -9.58 9.27
CA ALA A 144 2.88 -10.46 10.39
C ALA A 144 1.59 -11.27 10.18
#